data_871145ef1ef3a4edeb63e279ca2b231c
#
_entry.id   871145ef1ef3a4edeb63e279ca2b231c
#
_cell.length_a   1.000
_cell.length_b   1.000
_cell.length_c   1.000
_cell.angle_alpha   90.00
_cell.angle_beta   90.00
_cell.angle_gamma   90.00
#
_symmetry.space_group_name_H-M   'P 1'
#
loop_
_entity.id
_entity.type
_entity.pdbx_description
1 polymer ?
#
loop_
_entity_poly.entity_id
_entity_poly.type
_entity_poly.pdbx_seq_one_letter_code
_entity_poly.pdbx_strand_id
1 'polypeptide(L)'
;ELATLIPLIKGCQQLVLVGDHKQLPPTVISTFAQSKGMTISLFERLVKQGVQPHLLDVQYRMHPSISEFPSYKFYNSQLHNGISPSDRPIVQGFDWPSQLTRVAFINVKGTEQIYSSSIQNPREVEVVVEVFIKLLAFNNIRSIGIITPYDAQRKRLRNEINLQAKVIIHSL
;
A
#
# COMPACT_ATOMS: atom_id res chain seq x y z
N GLU A 1 -11.11 11.98 -13.23
CA GLU A 1 -11.56 11.19 -14.37
C GLU A 1 -11.88 11.99 -15.63
N LEU A 2 -12.51 13.16 -15.54
CA LEU A 2 -12.76 14.00 -16.72
C LEU A 2 -11.47 14.35 -17.48
N ALA A 3 -10.33 14.45 -16.79
CA ALA A 3 -9.04 14.70 -17.42
C ALA A 3 -8.63 13.60 -18.42
N THR A 4 -9.05 12.34 -18.22
CA THR A 4 -8.75 11.24 -19.17
C THR A 4 -9.51 11.36 -20.49
N LEU A 5 -10.57 12.16 -20.53
CA LEU A 5 -11.32 12.40 -21.74
C LEU A 5 -10.66 13.47 -22.64
N ILE A 6 -9.80 14.32 -22.09
CA ILE A 6 -9.17 15.42 -22.84
C ILE A 6 -8.40 14.93 -24.08
N PRO A 7 -7.54 13.90 -24.01
CA PRO A 7 -6.89 13.37 -25.20
C PRO A 7 -7.88 12.82 -26.24
N LEU A 8 -8.98 12.21 -25.79
CA LEU A 8 -9.97 11.59 -26.67
C LEU A 8 -10.72 12.64 -27.51
N ILE A 9 -11.16 13.74 -26.86
CA ILE A 9 -11.90 14.81 -27.56
C ILE A 9 -11.02 15.61 -28.51
N LYS A 10 -9.70 15.44 -28.48
CA LYS A 10 -8.75 16.09 -29.38
C LYS A 10 -8.46 15.27 -30.67
N GLY A 11 -9.30 14.29 -30.97
CA GLY A 11 -9.20 13.52 -32.21
C GLY A 11 -8.18 12.40 -32.17
N CYS A 12 -7.98 11.79 -31.01
CA CYS A 12 -7.13 10.63 -30.85
C CYS A 12 -7.61 9.46 -31.73
N GLN A 13 -6.73 8.95 -32.59
CA GLN A 13 -7.02 7.80 -33.46
C GLN A 13 -6.62 6.46 -32.83
N GLN A 14 -5.66 6.46 -31.92
CA GLN A 14 -5.22 5.30 -31.18
C GLN A 14 -5.10 5.65 -29.71
N LEU A 15 -5.57 4.75 -28.83
CA LEU A 15 -5.55 4.94 -27.38
C LEU A 15 -4.88 3.73 -26.72
N VAL A 16 -3.86 4.01 -25.93
CA VAL A 16 -3.24 3.03 -25.04
C VAL A 16 -3.49 3.47 -23.61
N LEU A 17 -4.22 2.65 -22.86
CA LEU A 17 -4.45 2.85 -21.43
C LEU A 17 -3.57 1.90 -20.63
N VAL A 18 -2.82 2.44 -19.69
CA VAL A 18 -2.01 1.68 -18.75
C VAL A 18 -2.53 1.94 -17.36
N GLY A 19 -2.91 0.89 -16.62
CA GLY A 19 -3.48 1.03 -15.29
C GLY A 19 -3.94 -0.30 -14.72
N ASP A 20 -4.53 -0.24 -13.54
CA ASP A 20 -5.02 -1.40 -12.84
C ASP A 20 -6.35 -1.07 -12.14
N HIS A 21 -7.44 -1.57 -12.69
CA HIS A 21 -8.79 -1.36 -12.16
C HIS A 21 -9.09 -2.19 -10.90
N LYS A 22 -8.17 -3.06 -10.49
CA LYS A 22 -8.26 -3.81 -9.22
C LYS A 22 -7.60 -3.08 -8.05
N GLN A 23 -6.88 -1.99 -8.33
CA GLN A 23 -6.32 -1.11 -7.32
C GLN A 23 -7.29 0.03 -6.95
N LEU A 24 -6.83 0.98 -6.13
CA LEU A 24 -7.68 2.06 -5.64
C LEU A 24 -8.32 2.87 -6.77
N PRO A 25 -9.63 3.12 -6.69
CA PRO A 25 -10.34 3.92 -7.67
C PRO A 25 -9.92 5.41 -7.59
N PRO A 26 -10.30 6.24 -8.58
CA PRO A 26 -10.13 7.67 -8.52
C PRO A 26 -10.74 8.30 -7.27
N THR A 27 -10.02 9.23 -6.66
CA THR A 27 -10.53 9.97 -5.49
C THR A 27 -11.57 10.99 -5.94
N VAL A 28 -12.80 10.84 -5.46
CA VAL A 28 -13.91 11.77 -5.72
C VAL A 28 -14.45 12.25 -4.37
N ILE A 29 -14.33 13.54 -4.08
CA ILE A 29 -14.72 14.11 -2.78
C ILE A 29 -16.24 14.24 -2.65
N SER A 30 -16.94 14.58 -3.74
CA SER A 30 -18.38 14.76 -3.76
C SER A 30 -19.11 13.41 -3.70
N THR A 31 -19.89 13.19 -2.64
CA THR A 31 -20.73 11.98 -2.49
C THR A 31 -21.78 11.88 -3.60
N PHE A 32 -22.32 13.02 -4.07
CA PHE A 32 -23.22 13.04 -5.20
C PHE A 32 -22.52 12.59 -6.49
N ALA A 33 -21.30 13.06 -6.76
CA ALA A 33 -20.54 12.62 -7.92
C ALA A 33 -20.16 11.13 -7.84
N GLN A 34 -19.83 10.62 -6.64
CA GLN A 34 -19.63 9.18 -6.39
C GLN A 34 -20.89 8.38 -6.77
N SER A 35 -22.07 8.79 -6.30
CA SER A 35 -23.34 8.11 -6.59
C SER A 35 -23.70 8.12 -8.08
N LYS A 36 -23.13 9.05 -8.86
CA LYS A 36 -23.28 9.13 -10.33
C LYS A 36 -22.17 8.38 -11.09
N GLY A 37 -21.34 7.60 -10.41
CA GLY A 37 -20.34 6.72 -11.03
C GLY A 37 -19.03 7.40 -11.41
N MET A 38 -18.71 8.58 -10.88
CA MET A 38 -17.42 9.26 -11.17
C MET A 38 -16.21 8.54 -10.56
N THR A 39 -16.41 7.57 -9.67
CA THR A 39 -15.35 6.69 -9.15
C THR A 39 -14.93 5.61 -10.14
N ILE A 40 -15.71 5.37 -11.19
CA ILE A 40 -15.40 4.38 -12.21
C ILE A 40 -14.38 4.98 -13.16
N SER A 41 -13.18 4.42 -13.25
CA SER A 41 -12.16 4.86 -14.19
C SER A 41 -12.56 4.56 -15.65
N LEU A 42 -11.98 5.30 -16.60
CA LEU A 42 -12.17 5.01 -18.02
C LEU A 42 -11.72 3.57 -18.35
N PHE A 43 -10.61 3.13 -17.76
CA PHE A 43 -10.12 1.76 -17.91
C PHE A 43 -11.17 0.73 -17.46
N GLU A 44 -11.69 0.86 -16.25
CA GLU A 44 -12.72 -0.03 -15.70
C GLU A 44 -14.00 0.01 -16.54
N ARG A 45 -14.39 1.18 -17.00
CA ARG A 45 -15.58 1.34 -17.84
C ARG A 45 -15.45 0.58 -19.15
N LEU A 46 -14.31 0.65 -19.81
CA LEU A 46 -14.07 -0.08 -21.06
C LEU A 46 -14.03 -1.58 -20.83
N VAL A 47 -13.42 -2.05 -19.74
CA VAL A 47 -13.45 -3.47 -19.36
C VAL A 47 -14.88 -3.95 -19.14
N LYS A 48 -15.71 -3.18 -18.43
CA LYS A 48 -17.13 -3.50 -18.23
C LYS A 48 -17.95 -3.52 -19.53
N GLN A 49 -17.50 -2.80 -20.54
CA GLN A 49 -18.11 -2.81 -21.88
C GLN A 49 -17.59 -3.93 -22.78
N GLY A 50 -16.73 -4.81 -22.25
CA GLY A 50 -16.24 -5.98 -22.98
C GLY A 50 -14.86 -5.82 -23.65
N VAL A 51 -14.20 -4.66 -23.51
CA VAL A 51 -12.82 -4.50 -23.96
C VAL A 51 -11.92 -5.38 -23.09
N GLN A 52 -11.21 -6.31 -23.72
CA GLN A 52 -10.32 -7.22 -23.02
C GLN A 52 -8.97 -6.56 -22.74
N PRO A 53 -8.56 -6.41 -21.47
CA PRO A 53 -7.25 -5.89 -21.14
C PRO A 53 -6.17 -6.95 -21.31
N HIS A 54 -4.97 -6.53 -21.65
CA HIS A 54 -3.78 -7.36 -21.58
C HIS A 54 -3.19 -7.30 -20.18
N LEU A 55 -3.18 -8.42 -19.46
CA LEU A 55 -2.60 -8.51 -18.14
C LEU A 55 -1.06 -8.58 -18.24
N LEU A 56 -0.37 -7.71 -17.52
CA LEU A 56 1.05 -7.88 -17.24
C LEU A 56 1.15 -8.78 -16.02
N ASP A 57 1.27 -10.06 -16.26
CA ASP A 57 1.07 -11.14 -15.30
C ASP A 57 2.30 -11.49 -14.46
N VAL A 58 3.48 -10.88 -14.73
CA VAL A 58 4.71 -11.14 -13.99
C VAL A 58 5.07 -9.96 -13.09
N GLN A 59 5.11 -10.19 -11.77
CA GLN A 59 5.56 -9.21 -10.80
C GLN A 59 7.02 -9.47 -10.36
N TYR A 60 7.80 -8.39 -10.15
CA TYR A 60 9.22 -8.42 -9.76
C TYR A 60 9.47 -7.67 -8.44
N ARG A 61 8.43 -7.21 -7.76
CA ARG A 61 8.53 -6.36 -6.56
C ARG A 61 8.50 -7.16 -5.27
N MET A 62 7.44 -7.95 -5.11
CA MET A 62 7.09 -8.56 -3.84
C MET A 62 7.71 -9.95 -3.68
N HIS A 63 8.10 -10.29 -2.46
CA HIS A 63 8.36 -11.70 -2.11
C HIS A 63 7.13 -12.55 -2.48
N PRO A 64 7.29 -13.80 -3.00
CA PRO A 64 6.18 -14.64 -3.40
C PRO A 64 5.07 -14.80 -2.36
N SER A 65 5.41 -14.93 -1.07
CA SER A 65 4.41 -15.01 0.02
C SER A 65 3.57 -13.74 0.22
N ILE A 66 4.03 -12.57 -0.28
CA ILE A 66 3.26 -11.33 -0.23
C ILE A 66 2.32 -11.25 -1.44
N SER A 67 2.77 -11.69 -2.61
CA SER A 67 1.99 -11.62 -3.87
C SER A 67 0.90 -12.69 -3.97
N GLU A 68 0.98 -13.76 -3.19
CA GLU A 68 0.05 -14.90 -3.25
C GLU A 68 -1.40 -14.48 -2.99
N PHE A 69 -1.66 -13.75 -1.91
CA PHE A 69 -3.00 -13.30 -1.58
C PHE A 69 -3.60 -12.35 -2.64
N PRO A 70 -2.95 -11.25 -3.07
CA PRO A 70 -3.49 -10.41 -4.12
C PRO A 70 -3.65 -11.14 -5.46
N SER A 71 -2.73 -12.06 -5.82
CA SER A 71 -2.88 -12.89 -7.02
C SER A 71 -4.17 -13.70 -6.97
N TYR A 72 -4.38 -14.44 -5.89
CA TYR A 72 -5.60 -15.23 -5.69
C TYR A 72 -6.85 -14.35 -5.65
N LYS A 73 -6.86 -13.28 -4.84
CA LYS A 73 -8.07 -12.50 -4.56
C LYS A 73 -8.52 -11.61 -5.71
N PHE A 74 -7.58 -11.02 -6.46
CA PHE A 74 -7.88 -9.97 -7.44
C PHE A 74 -7.54 -10.33 -8.87
N TYR A 75 -6.63 -11.29 -9.10
CA TYR A 75 -6.13 -11.61 -10.43
C TYR A 75 -6.33 -13.07 -10.83
N ASN A 76 -7.29 -13.77 -10.20
CA ASN A 76 -7.64 -15.17 -10.50
C ASN A 76 -6.43 -16.12 -10.51
N SER A 77 -5.46 -15.88 -9.61
CA SER A 77 -4.19 -16.61 -9.53
C SER A 77 -3.32 -16.53 -10.80
N GLN A 78 -3.54 -15.53 -11.65
CA GLN A 78 -2.79 -15.34 -12.90
C GLN A 78 -1.50 -14.53 -12.73
N LEU A 79 -1.28 -13.93 -11.55
CA LEU A 79 -0.08 -13.15 -11.28
C LEU A 79 1.06 -14.09 -10.88
N HIS A 80 2.11 -14.11 -11.69
CA HIS A 80 3.31 -14.92 -11.49
C HIS A 80 4.45 -14.11 -10.86
N ASN A 81 5.41 -14.82 -10.25
CA ASN A 81 6.57 -14.18 -9.64
C ASN A 81 7.77 -14.31 -10.59
N GLY A 82 8.33 -13.18 -11.03
CA GLY A 82 9.57 -13.11 -11.78
C GLY A 82 10.81 -13.06 -10.88
N ILE A 83 10.63 -13.22 -9.57
CA ILE A 83 11.70 -13.29 -8.57
C ILE A 83 11.51 -14.52 -7.69
N SER A 84 12.61 -15.00 -7.11
CA SER A 84 12.62 -16.10 -6.15
C SER A 84 12.51 -15.60 -4.70
N PRO A 85 12.18 -16.46 -3.72
CA PRO A 85 12.23 -16.11 -2.30
C PRO A 85 13.58 -15.58 -1.83
N SER A 86 14.69 -16.05 -2.41
CA SER A 86 16.05 -15.62 -2.08
C SER A 86 16.37 -14.19 -2.51
N ASP A 87 15.68 -13.65 -3.52
CA ASP A 87 15.84 -12.25 -3.95
C ASP A 87 15.26 -11.24 -2.95
N ARG A 88 14.46 -11.72 -2.02
CA ARG A 88 13.86 -10.95 -0.92
C ARG A 88 14.08 -11.69 0.40
N PRO A 89 15.30 -11.69 0.94
CA PRO A 89 15.63 -12.40 2.18
C PRO A 89 14.79 -11.87 3.35
N ILE A 90 14.71 -12.68 4.39
CA ILE A 90 14.01 -12.27 5.62
C ILE A 90 14.72 -11.10 6.28
N VAL A 91 13.96 -10.11 6.67
CA VAL A 91 14.48 -8.97 7.42
C VAL A 91 14.71 -9.40 8.86
N GLN A 92 15.90 -9.18 9.39
CA GLN A 92 16.25 -9.44 10.78
C GLN A 92 15.65 -8.38 11.71
N GLY A 93 15.57 -8.69 13.02
CA GLY A 93 15.08 -7.73 14.02
C GLY A 93 13.57 -7.77 14.27
N PHE A 94 12.87 -8.69 13.65
CA PHE A 94 11.45 -8.91 13.88
C PHE A 94 11.17 -10.39 14.15
N ASP A 95 10.28 -10.67 15.09
CA ASP A 95 9.86 -12.03 15.45
C ASP A 95 8.80 -12.50 14.42
N TRP A 96 9.27 -12.98 13.27
CA TRP A 96 8.40 -13.44 12.20
C TRP A 96 7.60 -14.68 12.62
N PRO A 97 6.29 -14.73 12.33
CA PRO A 97 5.46 -15.89 12.66
C PRO A 97 5.91 -17.16 11.92
N SER A 98 6.62 -17.01 10.81
CA SER A 98 7.19 -18.10 10.02
C SER A 98 8.42 -17.63 9.25
N GLN A 99 9.40 -18.49 9.08
CA GLN A 99 10.57 -18.24 8.23
C GLN A 99 10.24 -18.27 6.72
N LEU A 100 9.09 -18.80 6.37
CA LEU A 100 8.63 -18.91 4.96
C LEU A 100 7.81 -17.73 4.49
N THR A 101 7.28 -16.92 5.40
CA THR A 101 6.44 -15.76 5.06
C THR A 101 7.16 -14.44 5.31
N ARG A 102 6.76 -13.41 4.55
CA ARG A 102 7.18 -12.00 4.74
C ARG A 102 5.98 -11.13 5.11
N VAL A 103 4.96 -11.75 5.69
CA VAL A 103 3.76 -11.09 6.18
C VAL A 103 3.57 -11.45 7.64
N ALA A 104 3.31 -10.44 8.48
CA ALA A 104 2.96 -10.63 9.88
C ALA A 104 1.77 -9.73 10.21
N PHE A 105 0.85 -10.22 11.01
CA PHE A 105 -0.25 -9.46 11.57
C PHE A 105 -0.06 -9.32 13.06
N ILE A 106 -0.01 -8.09 13.56
CA ILE A 106 0.07 -7.77 14.98
C ILE A 106 -1.27 -7.23 15.45
N ASN A 107 -1.99 -8.01 16.25
CA ASN A 107 -3.25 -7.58 16.82
C ASN A 107 -3.00 -6.64 18.00
N VAL A 108 -3.29 -5.37 17.84
CA VAL A 108 -3.13 -4.35 18.87
C VAL A 108 -4.49 -3.98 19.46
N LYS A 109 -4.67 -4.23 20.75
CA LYS A 109 -5.84 -3.77 21.49
C LYS A 109 -5.56 -2.36 22.02
N GLY A 110 -6.28 -1.39 21.53
CA GLY A 110 -6.16 0.03 21.94
C GLY A 110 -7.46 0.78 21.69
N THR A 111 -7.58 1.95 22.30
CA THR A 111 -8.74 2.83 22.15
C THR A 111 -8.42 3.93 21.14
N GLU A 112 -9.28 4.05 20.15
CA GLU A 112 -9.23 5.15 19.19
C GLU A 112 -9.57 6.48 19.87
N GLN A 113 -8.87 7.53 19.48
CA GLN A 113 -9.05 8.89 19.95
C GLN A 113 -9.26 9.82 18.76
N ILE A 114 -10.26 10.67 18.87
CA ILE A 114 -10.46 11.76 17.90
C ILE A 114 -9.49 12.88 18.22
N TYR A 115 -8.70 13.29 17.24
CA TYR A 115 -7.80 14.43 17.33
C TYR A 115 -8.06 15.36 16.14
N SER A 116 -8.62 16.55 16.41
CA SER A 116 -9.11 17.46 15.37
C SER A 116 -10.15 16.76 14.49
N SER A 117 -9.98 16.72 13.20
CA SER A 117 -10.87 16.06 12.22
C SER A 117 -10.41 14.64 11.82
N SER A 118 -9.51 14.03 12.58
CA SER A 118 -8.93 12.70 12.25
C SER A 118 -8.88 11.81 13.48
N ILE A 119 -8.53 10.55 13.29
CA ILE A 119 -8.48 9.50 14.31
C ILE A 119 -7.03 9.08 14.54
N GLN A 120 -6.68 8.76 15.79
CA GLN A 120 -5.42 8.13 16.17
C GLN A 120 -5.66 7.03 17.20
N ASN A 121 -4.77 6.05 17.24
CA ASN A 121 -4.70 5.03 18.27
C ASN A 121 -3.30 5.06 18.92
N PRO A 122 -3.17 5.61 20.15
CA PRO A 122 -1.88 5.72 20.82
C PRO A 122 -1.16 4.39 20.98
N ARG A 123 -1.89 3.33 21.27
CA ARG A 123 -1.29 1.99 21.47
C ARG A 123 -0.70 1.41 20.19
N GLU A 124 -1.34 1.64 19.05
CA GLU A 124 -0.77 1.26 17.75
C GLU A 124 0.52 2.04 17.46
N VAL A 125 0.56 3.33 17.80
CA VAL A 125 1.78 4.13 17.63
C VAL A 125 2.94 3.54 18.42
N GLU A 126 2.73 3.18 19.69
CA GLU A 126 3.75 2.56 20.53
C GLU A 126 4.29 1.27 19.89
N VAL A 127 3.41 0.36 19.47
CA VAL A 127 3.79 -0.90 18.83
C VAL A 127 4.54 -0.68 17.53
N VAL A 128 4.09 0.26 16.69
CA VAL A 128 4.79 0.60 15.44
C VAL A 128 6.18 1.14 15.71
N VAL A 129 6.34 2.00 16.73
CA VAL A 129 7.66 2.55 17.11
C VAL A 129 8.56 1.45 17.67
N GLU A 130 8.06 0.53 18.50
CA GLU A 130 8.83 -0.61 18.99
C GLU A 130 9.35 -1.49 17.85
N VAL A 131 8.49 -1.81 16.88
CA VAL A 131 8.88 -2.59 15.69
C VAL A 131 9.90 -1.82 14.85
N PHE A 132 9.68 -0.53 14.65
CA PHE A 132 10.60 0.34 13.91
C PHE A 132 12.00 0.35 14.53
N ILE A 133 12.12 0.50 15.85
CA ILE A 133 13.40 0.51 16.56
C ILE A 133 14.10 -0.85 16.44
N LYS A 134 13.37 -1.96 16.63
CA LYS A 134 13.92 -3.31 16.44
C LYS A 134 14.50 -3.51 15.04
N LEU A 135 13.78 -3.04 14.02
CA LEU A 135 14.22 -3.13 12.63
C LEU A 135 15.45 -2.26 12.36
N LEU A 136 15.52 -1.04 12.90
CA LEU A 136 16.67 -0.13 12.71
C LEU A 136 17.97 -0.65 13.35
N ALA A 137 17.87 -1.48 14.39
CA ALA A 137 19.05 -2.09 15.03
C ALA A 137 19.86 -3.00 14.09
N PHE A 138 19.29 -3.36 12.94
CA PHE A 138 19.92 -4.21 11.94
C PHE A 138 20.31 -3.42 10.68
N ASN A 139 21.60 -3.35 10.38
CA ASN A 139 22.19 -2.50 9.33
C ASN A 139 21.85 -2.91 7.88
N ASN A 140 21.04 -3.93 7.66
CA ASN A 140 20.67 -4.43 6.33
C ASN A 140 19.37 -3.82 5.77
N ILE A 141 18.70 -2.94 6.51
CA ILE A 141 17.47 -2.30 6.08
C ILE A 141 17.80 -0.99 5.37
N ARG A 142 17.39 -0.88 4.09
CA ARG A 142 17.61 0.34 3.29
C ARG A 142 16.53 1.40 3.50
N SER A 143 15.29 0.97 3.72
CA SER A 143 14.15 1.87 3.93
C SER A 143 13.01 1.15 4.64
N ILE A 144 12.25 1.90 5.44
CA ILE A 144 11.04 1.43 6.11
C ILE A 144 9.91 2.39 5.71
N GLY A 145 8.83 1.84 5.15
CA GLY A 145 7.61 2.59 4.87
C GLY A 145 6.56 2.32 5.95
N ILE A 146 5.96 3.37 6.49
CA ILE A 146 4.84 3.29 7.43
C ILE A 146 3.64 3.96 6.79
N ILE A 147 2.53 3.21 6.65
CA ILE A 147 1.33 3.67 5.95
C ILE A 147 0.15 3.66 6.91
N THR A 148 -0.57 4.76 6.97
CA THR A 148 -1.83 4.90 7.70
C THR A 148 -2.78 5.82 6.93
N PRO A 149 -4.09 5.54 6.90
CA PRO A 149 -5.07 6.42 6.25
C PRO A 149 -5.42 7.67 7.07
N TYR A 150 -5.05 7.71 8.35
CA TYR A 150 -5.45 8.78 9.28
C TYR A 150 -4.34 9.80 9.48
N ASP A 151 -4.63 11.07 9.21
CA ASP A 151 -3.65 12.16 9.32
C ASP A 151 -3.15 12.37 10.75
N ALA A 152 -4.03 12.25 11.75
CA ALA A 152 -3.64 12.34 13.16
C ALA A 152 -2.64 11.23 13.54
N GLN A 153 -2.90 9.99 13.13
CA GLN A 153 -2.00 8.86 13.34
C GLN A 153 -0.64 9.08 12.66
N ARG A 154 -0.66 9.55 11.41
CA ARG A 154 0.54 9.87 10.63
C ARG A 154 1.42 10.92 11.32
N LYS A 155 0.81 12.01 11.80
CA LYS A 155 1.52 13.09 12.51
C LYS A 155 2.15 12.57 13.81
N ARG A 156 1.40 11.81 14.59
CA ARG A 156 1.89 11.24 15.84
C ARG A 156 3.04 10.28 15.62
N LEU A 157 2.91 9.32 14.69
CA LEU A 157 3.98 8.40 14.31
C LEU A 157 5.25 9.15 13.90
N ARG A 158 5.13 10.18 13.08
CA ARG A 158 6.27 11.00 12.63
C ARG A 158 7.00 11.68 13.80
N ASN A 159 6.26 12.21 14.76
CA ASN A 159 6.82 12.87 15.94
C ASN A 159 7.57 11.85 16.83
N GLU A 160 6.95 10.72 17.15
CA GLU A 160 7.54 9.68 17.98
C GLU A 160 8.80 9.07 17.36
N ILE A 161 8.75 8.77 16.06
CA ILE A 161 9.90 8.23 15.31
C ILE A 161 11.05 9.25 15.27
N ASN A 162 10.77 10.53 15.04
CA ASN A 162 11.80 11.58 15.02
C ASN A 162 12.46 11.75 16.41
N LEU A 163 11.71 11.62 17.49
CA LEU A 163 12.25 11.66 18.85
C LEU A 163 13.19 10.48 19.09
N GLN A 164 12.78 9.27 18.74
CA GLN A 164 13.58 8.04 18.94
C GLN A 164 14.81 8.01 18.03
N ALA A 165 14.70 8.43 16.78
CA ALA A 165 15.84 8.50 15.86
C ALA A 165 16.93 9.46 16.38
N LYS A 166 16.57 10.59 16.98
CA LYS A 166 17.52 11.51 17.64
C LYS A 166 18.26 10.84 18.79
N VAL A 167 17.56 10.06 19.61
CA VAL A 167 18.18 9.33 20.74
C VAL A 167 19.18 8.32 20.26
N ILE A 168 18.86 7.55 19.21
CA ILE A 168 19.76 6.54 18.64
C ILE A 168 21.01 7.17 18.02
N ILE A 169 20.88 8.29 17.30
CA ILE A 169 22.02 8.98 16.66
C ILE A 169 22.95 9.61 17.72
N HIS A 170 22.45 10.04 18.85
CA HIS A 170 23.26 10.60 19.95
C HIS A 170 23.90 9.54 20.86
N SER A 171 23.51 8.28 20.73
CA SER A 171 24.06 7.15 21.51
C SER A 171 25.08 6.31 20.73
N LEU A 172 25.37 6.66 19.50
CA LEU A 172 26.45 6.11 18.66
C LEU A 172 27.63 7.05 18.61
#